data_c64a81d79a44571d8416a04ba24dc671
#
_entry.id   c64a81d79a44571d8416a04ba24dc671
#
_cell.length_a   1.000
_cell.length_b   1.000
_cell.length_c   1.000
_cell.angle_alpha   90.00
_cell.angle_beta   90.00
_cell.angle_gamma   90.00
#
_symmetry.space_group_name_H-M   'P 1'
#
loop_
_entity.id
_entity.type
_entity.pdbx_description
1 polymer ?
#
loop_
_entity_poly.entity_id
_entity_poly.type
_entity_poly.pdbx_seq_one_letter_code
_entity_poly.pdbx_strand_id
1 'polypeptide(L)'
;FGYNISAQPSLDGSIIFSPLHPCIVGIWVMPDNRASGMIEDFARILVPDGDLLWPYAEKVLSDIGSAGIATFNAAHRSKALIHTWLAWQETPGVPMGQAITKSYLNHNHELCNSFVKWLTALFADPYQS
;
A
#
# COMPACT_ATOMS: atom_id res chain seq x y z
N PHE A 1 -6.77 -24.52 -13.01
CA PHE A 1 -7.56 -24.35 -11.78
C PHE A 1 -8.95 -23.73 -12.02
N GLY A 2 -9.35 -23.40 -13.26
CA GLY A 2 -10.70 -22.91 -13.59
C GLY A 2 -11.03 -21.49 -13.11
N TYR A 3 -10.05 -20.69 -12.69
CA TYR A 3 -10.25 -19.27 -12.37
C TYR A 3 -10.21 -18.43 -13.65
N ASN A 4 -11.24 -17.63 -13.85
CA ASN A 4 -11.29 -16.68 -14.97
C ASN A 4 -10.80 -15.30 -14.46
N ILE A 5 -9.57 -14.94 -14.82
CA ILE A 5 -8.94 -13.69 -14.39
C ILE A 5 -9.06 -12.68 -15.53
N SER A 6 -9.65 -11.51 -15.24
CA SER A 6 -9.68 -10.39 -16.19
C SER A 6 -8.25 -9.87 -16.44
N ALA A 7 -7.96 -9.48 -17.67
CA ALA A 7 -6.70 -8.84 -18.05
C ALA A 7 -6.50 -7.46 -17.39
N GLN A 8 -7.59 -6.81 -16.97
CA GLN A 8 -7.57 -5.54 -16.24
C GLN A 8 -8.06 -5.78 -14.81
N PRO A 9 -7.34 -5.28 -13.79
CA PRO A 9 -7.81 -5.34 -12.41
C PRO A 9 -9.09 -4.49 -12.24
N SER A 10 -10.01 -4.97 -11.38
CA SER A 10 -11.14 -4.15 -10.95
C SER A 10 -10.64 -3.00 -10.07
N LEU A 11 -11.21 -1.81 -10.20
CA LEU A 11 -10.84 -0.64 -9.41
C LEU A 11 -11.04 -0.86 -7.90
N ASP A 12 -12.03 -1.68 -7.53
CA ASP A 12 -12.36 -2.02 -6.16
C ASP A 12 -11.72 -3.34 -5.70
N GLY A 13 -10.70 -3.81 -6.43
CA GLY A 13 -10.15 -5.16 -6.24
C GLY A 13 -11.01 -6.24 -6.87
N SER A 14 -10.46 -7.42 -7.05
CA SER A 14 -11.16 -8.55 -7.65
C SER A 14 -11.34 -9.68 -6.64
N ILE A 15 -12.52 -10.31 -6.63
CA ILE A 15 -12.81 -11.55 -5.89
C ILE A 15 -13.29 -12.56 -6.91
N ILE A 16 -12.59 -13.68 -7.02
CA ILE A 16 -12.77 -14.64 -8.09
C ILE A 16 -13.12 -16.00 -7.49
N PHE A 17 -14.16 -16.59 -8.03
CA PHE A 17 -14.64 -17.92 -7.68
C PHE A 17 -14.30 -18.91 -8.78
N SER A 18 -14.07 -20.16 -8.42
CA SER A 18 -13.95 -21.26 -9.37
C SER A 18 -15.01 -22.31 -9.09
N PRO A 19 -15.72 -22.79 -10.11
CA PRO A 19 -16.63 -23.91 -9.94
C PRO A 19 -15.91 -25.24 -9.67
N LEU A 20 -14.60 -25.29 -9.91
CA LEU A 20 -13.78 -26.49 -9.78
C LEU A 20 -13.06 -26.57 -8.43
N HIS A 21 -12.97 -25.47 -7.70
CA HIS A 21 -12.24 -25.39 -6.43
C HIS A 21 -13.02 -24.56 -5.41
N PRO A 22 -13.05 -24.98 -4.14
CA PRO A 22 -13.77 -24.25 -3.09
C PRO A 22 -13.05 -22.98 -2.63
N CYS A 23 -11.79 -22.76 -3.07
CA CYS A 23 -11.02 -21.60 -2.68
C CYS A 23 -11.46 -20.35 -3.43
N ILE A 24 -11.58 -19.26 -2.72
CA ILE A 24 -11.82 -17.91 -3.28
C ILE A 24 -10.46 -17.23 -3.43
N VAL A 25 -10.25 -16.54 -4.54
CA VAL A 25 -9.01 -15.79 -4.81
C VAL A 25 -9.33 -14.30 -4.84
N GLY A 26 -8.69 -13.53 -3.95
CA GLY A 26 -8.72 -12.09 -3.99
C GLY A 26 -7.47 -11.54 -4.67
N ILE A 27 -7.64 -10.53 -5.53
CA ILE A 27 -6.54 -9.81 -6.18
C ILE A 27 -6.70 -8.32 -5.92
N TRP A 28 -5.68 -7.73 -5.32
CA TRP A 28 -5.49 -6.29 -5.23
C TRP A 28 -4.12 -5.94 -5.79
N VAL A 29 -4.09 -5.05 -6.78
CA VAL A 29 -2.85 -4.59 -7.41
C VAL A 29 -2.43 -3.27 -6.77
N MET A 30 -1.25 -3.29 -6.12
CA MET A 30 -0.73 -2.10 -5.45
C MET A 30 -0.34 -0.99 -6.44
N PRO A 31 -0.51 0.28 -6.06
CA PRO A 31 -1.12 0.75 -4.81
C PRO A 31 -2.65 0.76 -4.81
N ASP A 32 -3.30 0.96 -5.96
CA ASP A 32 -4.70 1.39 -6.07
C ASP A 32 -5.46 0.70 -7.22
N ASN A 33 -5.02 -0.45 -7.68
CA ASN A 33 -5.55 -1.17 -8.85
C ASN A 33 -5.46 -0.40 -10.19
N ARG A 34 -4.76 0.74 -10.24
CA ARG A 34 -4.62 1.61 -11.42
C ARG A 34 -3.18 1.87 -11.79
N ALA A 35 -2.43 2.42 -10.85
CA ALA A 35 -1.03 2.76 -11.03
C ALA A 35 -0.13 1.55 -10.83
N SER A 36 1.03 1.56 -11.47
CA SER A 36 2.12 0.64 -11.15
C SER A 36 2.81 1.10 -9.86
N GLY A 37 3.05 0.18 -8.94
CA GLY A 37 3.71 0.50 -7.67
C GLY A 37 3.75 -0.69 -6.73
N MET A 38 4.08 -0.40 -5.49
CA MET A 38 4.23 -1.40 -4.43
C MET A 38 3.50 -0.95 -3.16
N ILE A 39 3.57 -1.74 -2.10
CA ILE A 39 2.88 -1.44 -0.84
C ILE A 39 3.38 -0.14 -0.20
N GLU A 40 4.62 0.23 -0.44
CA GLU A 40 5.19 1.49 0.01
C GLU A 40 4.55 2.71 -0.68
N ASP A 41 4.12 2.56 -1.94
CA ASP A 41 3.37 3.60 -2.65
C ASP A 41 1.94 3.70 -2.11
N PHE A 42 1.33 2.59 -1.72
CA PHE A 42 0.06 2.59 -0.98
C PHE A 42 0.21 3.34 0.36
N ALA A 43 1.24 3.02 1.16
CA ALA A 43 1.49 3.71 2.42
C ALA A 43 1.76 5.22 2.23
N ARG A 44 2.45 5.61 1.14
CA ARG A 44 2.67 7.00 0.77
C ARG A 44 1.36 7.78 0.59
N ILE A 45 0.37 7.18 -0.06
CA ILE A 45 -0.94 7.80 -0.28
C ILE A 45 -1.65 8.06 1.06
N LEU A 46 -1.35 7.26 2.09
CA LEU A 46 -1.93 7.40 3.42
C LEU A 46 -1.18 8.40 4.31
N VAL A 47 -0.07 8.98 3.88
CA VAL A 47 0.59 10.06 4.62
C VAL A 47 -0.38 11.23 4.72
N PRO A 48 -0.60 11.81 5.93
CA PRO A 48 -1.56 12.89 6.10
C PRO A 48 -1.24 14.11 5.22
N ASP A 49 -2.28 14.73 4.66
CA ASP A 49 -2.13 15.98 3.94
C ASP A 49 -1.53 17.05 4.87
N GLY A 50 -0.53 17.76 4.37
CA GLY A 50 0.17 18.78 5.13
C GLY A 50 1.19 18.23 6.15
N ASP A 51 1.55 16.94 6.09
CA ASP A 51 2.65 16.40 6.88
C ASP A 51 3.93 17.18 6.64
N LEU A 52 4.55 17.69 7.72
CA LEU A 52 5.71 18.55 7.64
C LEU A 52 7.03 17.79 7.41
N LEU A 53 7.10 16.52 7.77
CA LEU A 53 8.31 15.69 7.64
C LEU A 53 8.43 15.09 6.24
N TRP A 54 7.30 14.84 5.56
CA TRP A 54 7.31 14.21 4.26
C TRP A 54 8.16 14.94 3.21
N PRO A 55 8.03 16.28 3.02
CA PRO A 55 8.85 17.02 2.08
C PRO A 55 10.35 16.95 2.39
N TYR A 56 10.71 16.87 3.68
CA TYR A 56 12.12 16.70 4.07
C TYR A 56 12.66 15.32 3.71
N ALA A 57 11.86 14.27 3.90
CA ALA A 57 12.24 12.93 3.48
C ALA A 57 12.47 12.87 1.96
N GLU A 58 11.58 13.45 1.17
CA GLU A 58 11.73 13.57 -0.29
C GLU A 58 13.01 14.33 -0.67
N LYS A 59 13.28 15.45 0.00
CA LYS A 59 14.46 16.26 -0.24
C LYS A 59 15.74 15.49 0.06
N VAL A 60 15.85 14.84 1.20
CA VAL A 60 17.03 14.05 1.59
C VAL A 60 17.31 12.94 0.58
N LEU A 61 16.29 12.20 0.14
CA LEU A 61 16.48 11.16 -0.87
C LEU A 61 16.91 11.74 -2.22
N SER A 62 16.42 12.91 -2.58
CA SER A 62 16.84 13.60 -3.80
C SER A 62 18.31 14.06 -3.71
N ASP A 63 18.69 14.63 -2.57
CA ASP A 63 20.05 15.14 -2.33
C ASP A 63 21.09 14.01 -2.38
N ILE A 64 20.86 12.89 -1.69
CA ILE A 64 21.78 11.73 -1.72
C ILE A 64 21.82 11.06 -3.10
N GLY A 65 20.71 11.06 -3.83
CA GLY A 65 20.65 10.56 -5.21
C GLY A 65 21.50 11.43 -6.15
N SER A 66 21.35 12.76 -6.05
CA SER A 66 22.10 13.74 -6.85
C SER A 66 23.59 13.72 -6.51
N ALA A 67 23.95 13.46 -5.26
CA ALA A 67 25.34 13.30 -4.82
C ALA A 67 25.95 11.96 -5.25
N GLY A 68 25.18 11.03 -5.81
CA GLY A 68 25.66 9.71 -6.23
C GLY A 68 26.05 8.77 -5.08
N ILE A 69 25.57 9.05 -3.85
CA ILE A 69 25.91 8.26 -2.65
C ILE A 69 24.77 7.34 -2.21
N ALA A 70 23.62 7.36 -2.90
CA ALA A 70 22.53 6.43 -2.64
C ALA A 70 22.96 5.00 -3.02
N THR A 71 22.81 4.07 -2.10
CA THR A 71 23.16 2.65 -2.31
C THR A 71 21.96 1.81 -2.77
N PHE A 72 20.74 2.33 -2.69
CA PHE A 72 19.54 1.69 -3.21
C PHE A 72 19.34 2.04 -4.70
N ASN A 73 18.73 1.13 -5.46
CA ASN A 73 18.37 1.38 -6.85
C ASN A 73 17.02 2.14 -6.96
N ALA A 74 16.72 2.63 -8.16
CA ALA A 74 15.50 3.40 -8.43
C ALA A 74 14.21 2.66 -8.07
N ALA A 75 14.17 1.32 -8.23
CA ALA A 75 13.00 0.51 -7.89
C ALA A 75 12.71 0.47 -6.37
N HIS A 76 13.71 0.73 -5.53
CA HIS A 76 13.56 0.77 -4.08
C HIS A 76 13.39 2.18 -3.51
N ARG A 77 13.24 3.19 -4.38
CA ARG A 77 13.12 4.59 -3.93
C ARG A 77 11.90 4.80 -3.02
N SER A 78 10.74 4.26 -3.38
CA SER A 78 9.52 4.39 -2.55
C SER A 78 9.71 3.75 -1.17
N LYS A 79 10.39 2.60 -1.13
CA LYS A 79 10.74 1.94 0.13
C LYS A 79 11.66 2.78 0.99
N ALA A 80 12.74 3.30 0.41
CA ALA A 80 13.67 4.18 1.12
C ALA A 80 12.96 5.42 1.67
N LEU A 81 12.05 6.02 0.89
CA LEU A 81 11.31 7.20 1.27
C LEU A 81 10.41 6.98 2.48
N ILE A 82 9.53 5.97 2.43
CA ILE A 82 8.60 5.70 3.54
C ILE A 82 9.35 5.33 4.82
N HIS A 83 10.43 4.56 4.73
CA HIS A 83 11.22 4.19 5.90
C HIS A 83 12.02 5.36 6.47
N THR A 84 12.51 6.28 5.64
CA THR A 84 13.13 7.54 6.10
C THR A 84 12.12 8.38 6.88
N TRP A 85 10.92 8.56 6.34
CA TRP A 85 9.84 9.28 7.01
C TRP A 85 9.43 8.62 8.33
N LEU A 86 9.31 7.28 8.37
CA LEU A 86 9.00 6.52 9.58
C LEU A 86 10.10 6.60 10.64
N ALA A 87 11.36 6.76 10.23
CA ALA A 87 12.48 6.94 11.15
C ALA A 87 12.43 8.25 11.93
N TRP A 88 11.67 9.23 11.46
CA TRP A 88 11.55 10.55 12.09
C TRP A 88 10.25 10.76 12.86
N GLN A 89 9.41 9.73 12.98
CA GLN A 89 8.19 9.79 13.76
C GLN A 89 8.49 9.75 15.26
N GLU A 90 7.50 10.08 16.11
CA GLU A 90 7.62 10.06 17.57
C GLU A 90 8.22 8.75 18.09
N THR A 91 7.85 7.61 17.51
CA THR A 91 8.50 6.33 17.71
C THR A 91 9.28 5.96 16.44
N PRO A 92 10.60 6.20 16.41
CA PRO A 92 11.39 5.99 15.19
C PRO A 92 11.40 4.54 14.71
N GLY A 93 11.25 4.36 13.41
CA GLY A 93 11.46 3.07 12.78
C GLY A 93 10.38 2.01 13.04
N VAL A 94 9.17 2.42 13.40
CA VAL A 94 8.04 1.47 13.51
C VAL A 94 7.74 0.83 12.15
N PRO A 95 7.33 -0.45 12.11
CA PRO A 95 6.83 -1.08 10.91
C PRO A 95 5.60 -0.35 10.34
N MET A 96 5.41 -0.37 9.01
CA MET A 96 4.28 0.30 8.35
C MET A 96 2.91 -0.09 8.94
N GLY A 97 2.71 -1.36 9.31
CA GLY A 97 1.46 -1.80 9.96
C GLY A 97 1.22 -1.12 11.30
N GLN A 98 2.26 -0.88 12.09
CA GLN A 98 2.15 -0.15 13.35
C GLN A 98 1.97 1.36 13.14
N ALA A 99 2.42 1.91 12.02
CA ALA A 99 2.21 3.32 11.69
C ALA A 99 0.72 3.65 11.54
N ILE A 100 -0.09 2.71 11.09
CA ILE A 100 -1.56 2.83 11.05
C ILE A 100 -2.13 2.89 12.47
N THR A 101 -1.74 1.95 13.34
CA THR A 101 -2.20 1.88 14.74
C THR A 101 -1.79 3.12 15.53
N LYS A 102 -0.62 3.69 15.25
CA LYS A 102 -0.13 4.92 15.87
C LYS A 102 -0.68 6.21 15.24
N SER A 103 -1.57 6.08 14.25
CA SER A 103 -2.16 7.21 13.52
C SER A 103 -1.14 8.09 12.79
N TYR A 104 0.04 7.56 12.46
CA TYR A 104 0.98 8.24 11.57
C TYR A 104 0.48 8.22 10.12
N LEU A 105 -0.20 7.16 9.72
CA LEU A 105 -0.87 7.02 8.43
C LEU A 105 -2.39 7.25 8.59
N ASN A 106 -2.98 7.95 7.64
CA ASN A 106 -4.41 8.26 7.64
C ASN A 106 -5.24 7.02 7.21
N HIS A 107 -5.70 6.25 8.19
CA HIS A 107 -6.54 5.08 7.95
C HIS A 107 -7.96 5.42 7.47
N ASN A 108 -8.39 6.70 7.54
CA ASN A 108 -9.67 7.16 7.00
C ASN A 108 -9.59 7.60 5.53
N HIS A 109 -8.41 7.48 4.91
CA HIS A 109 -8.25 7.79 3.50
C HIS A 109 -9.13 6.88 2.64
N GLU A 110 -9.71 7.40 1.56
CA GLU A 110 -10.64 6.68 0.69
C GLU A 110 -10.05 5.37 0.15
N LEU A 111 -8.78 5.38 -0.25
CA LEU A 111 -8.08 4.18 -0.72
C LEU A 111 -7.97 3.11 0.35
N CYS A 112 -7.69 3.50 1.60
CA CYS A 112 -7.65 2.58 2.73
C CYS A 112 -9.04 1.96 2.97
N ASN A 113 -10.09 2.76 2.93
CA ASN A 113 -11.46 2.30 3.06
C ASN A 113 -11.84 1.30 1.95
N SER A 114 -11.46 1.58 0.71
CA SER A 114 -11.70 0.69 -0.43
C SER A 114 -10.96 -0.65 -0.27
N PHE A 115 -9.69 -0.61 0.16
CA PHE A 115 -8.91 -1.80 0.44
C PHE A 115 -9.52 -2.66 1.55
N VAL A 116 -9.92 -2.03 2.67
CA VAL A 116 -10.54 -2.72 3.80
C VAL A 116 -11.89 -3.32 3.40
N LYS A 117 -12.70 -2.60 2.62
CA LYS A 117 -13.97 -3.10 2.08
C LYS A 117 -13.77 -4.35 1.22
N TRP A 118 -12.81 -4.32 0.31
CA TRP A 118 -12.45 -5.46 -0.52
C TRP A 118 -11.98 -6.65 0.34
N LEU A 119 -11.09 -6.40 1.31
CA LEU A 119 -10.56 -7.44 2.19
C LEU A 119 -11.68 -8.07 3.04
N THR A 120 -12.57 -7.25 3.57
CA THR A 120 -13.75 -7.72 4.32
C THR A 120 -14.66 -8.59 3.45
N ALA A 121 -14.92 -8.17 2.21
CA ALA A 121 -15.74 -8.95 1.28
C ALA A 121 -15.08 -10.29 0.89
N LEU A 122 -13.74 -10.31 0.76
CA LEU A 122 -13.00 -11.54 0.46
C LEU A 122 -13.14 -12.60 1.55
N PHE A 123 -13.19 -12.17 2.83
CA PHE A 123 -13.30 -13.06 3.99
C PHE A 123 -14.72 -13.14 4.55
N ALA A 124 -15.70 -12.51 3.92
CA ALA A 124 -17.10 -12.71 4.28
C ALA A 124 -17.50 -14.15 4.02
N ASP A 125 -18.15 -14.77 5.00
CA ASP A 125 -18.65 -16.13 4.84
C ASP A 125 -19.77 -16.14 3.80
N PRO A 126 -19.62 -16.80 2.64
CA PRO A 126 -20.66 -16.85 1.61
C PRO A 126 -21.91 -17.62 2.06
N TYR A 127 -21.86 -18.28 3.22
CA TYR A 127 -22.96 -19.09 3.77
C TYR A 127 -23.68 -18.44 4.95
N GLN A 128 -23.32 -17.22 5.35
CA GLN A 128 -24.06 -16.43 6.33
C GLN A 128 -25.05 -15.48 5.63
N SER A 129 -26.06 -16.06 5.02
CA SER A 129 -27.24 -15.34 4.56
C SER A 129 -28.51 -16.07 4.99
#